data_c3496dbbab910c0e9104703b60dabe63
#
_entry.id   c3496dbbab910c0e9104703b60dabe63
#
_cell.length_a   1.000
_cell.length_b   1.000
_cell.length_c   1.000
_cell.angle_alpha   90.00
_cell.angle_beta   90.00
_cell.angle_gamma   90.00
#
_symmetry.space_group_name_H-M   'P 1'
#
loop_
_entity.id
_entity.type
_entity.pdbx_description
1 polymer ?
#
loop_
_entity_poly.entity_id
_entity_poly.type
_entity_poly.pdbx_seq_one_letter_code
_entity_poly.pdbx_strand_id
1 'polypeptide(L)'
;PKSFKSFNRDFEQNNVIELNRLWVDDRLGGNTETILMKASFDIIRKKYKHIKLIQSFADGRLGCGTIYKAMNFKYYGYSETLFFENTITNETFHKVPMENTSRPKGLIKLNYMYMKNQLKPFKVKTYRYLYPLYKNIKIELEEKPYPSYNKGLEYIENYKHNEKLYHRAFVLSYILGYEKEYEYFKKNINLQDIQSTLNEKTILKIAKQKDVIEKLNELKIFL
;
A
#
# COMPACT_ATOMS: atom_id res chain seq x y z
N PRO A 1 -8.29 -7.44 -10.97
CA PRO A 1 -7.77 -7.77 -9.62
C PRO A 1 -7.12 -9.15 -9.60
N LYS A 2 -6.02 -9.31 -8.86
CA LYS A 2 -5.30 -10.61 -8.76
C LYS A 2 -6.13 -11.72 -8.08
N SER A 3 -7.16 -11.34 -7.33
CA SER A 3 -8.01 -12.24 -6.54
C SER A 3 -9.33 -12.63 -7.23
N PHE A 4 -9.47 -12.43 -8.52
CA PHE A 4 -10.74 -12.67 -9.22
C PHE A 4 -11.26 -14.11 -9.09
N LYS A 5 -10.39 -15.12 -9.10
CA LYS A 5 -10.77 -16.53 -8.89
C LYS A 5 -11.24 -16.85 -7.47
N SER A 6 -10.86 -16.04 -6.46
CA SER A 6 -11.39 -16.21 -5.11
C SER A 6 -12.83 -15.69 -4.96
N PHE A 7 -13.30 -14.87 -5.89
CA PHE A 7 -14.69 -14.41 -5.91
C PHE A 7 -15.63 -15.45 -6.53
N ASN A 8 -15.16 -16.07 -7.61
CA ASN A 8 -15.84 -17.15 -8.30
C ASN A 8 -14.81 -17.87 -9.18
N ARG A 9 -14.78 -19.21 -9.11
CA ARG A 9 -13.78 -20.04 -9.84
C ARG A 9 -13.90 -19.93 -11.35
N ASP A 10 -15.12 -19.63 -11.86
CA ASP A 10 -15.40 -19.46 -13.28
C ASP A 10 -15.10 -18.06 -13.81
N PHE A 11 -14.58 -17.17 -12.97
CA PHE A 11 -14.23 -15.84 -13.40
C PHE A 11 -12.88 -15.81 -14.11
N GLU A 12 -12.82 -14.99 -15.16
CA GLU A 12 -11.60 -14.51 -15.77
C GLU A 12 -11.26 -13.11 -15.23
N GLN A 13 -10.02 -12.68 -15.43
CA GLN A 13 -9.54 -11.39 -14.93
C GLN A 13 -10.38 -10.21 -15.43
N ASN A 14 -10.86 -10.28 -16.67
CA ASN A 14 -11.67 -9.25 -17.31
C ASN A 14 -13.14 -9.25 -16.85
N ASN A 15 -13.59 -10.25 -16.08
CA ASN A 15 -14.94 -10.26 -15.50
C ASN A 15 -15.06 -9.34 -14.27
N VAL A 16 -13.94 -8.88 -13.71
CA VAL A 16 -13.91 -8.07 -12.49
C VAL A 16 -13.20 -6.75 -12.74
N ILE A 17 -13.89 -5.65 -12.43
CA ILE A 17 -13.28 -4.32 -12.44
C ILE A 17 -13.22 -3.76 -11.02
N GLU A 18 -12.34 -2.78 -10.83
CA GLU A 18 -12.17 -2.10 -9.56
C GLU A 18 -12.61 -0.64 -9.66
N LEU A 19 -13.48 -0.23 -8.75
CA LEU A 19 -13.82 1.17 -8.51
C LEU A 19 -12.76 1.77 -7.59
N ASN A 20 -11.74 2.41 -8.18
CA ASN A 20 -10.57 2.91 -7.45
C ASN A 20 -10.81 4.25 -6.77
N ARG A 21 -11.56 5.13 -7.41
CA ARG A 21 -11.83 6.48 -6.92
C ARG A 21 -13.25 6.90 -7.29
N LEU A 22 -13.92 7.47 -6.32
CA LEU A 22 -15.17 8.18 -6.50
C LEU A 22 -14.99 9.57 -5.86
N TRP A 23 -15.20 10.60 -6.65
CA TRP A 23 -15.24 11.97 -6.18
C TRP A 23 -16.35 12.71 -6.90
N VAL A 24 -17.10 13.46 -6.15
CA VAL A 24 -18.19 14.31 -6.64
C VAL A 24 -18.06 15.65 -5.89
N ASP A 25 -18.39 16.73 -6.56
CA ASP A 25 -18.39 18.06 -5.94
C ASP A 25 -19.52 18.16 -4.89
N ASP A 26 -19.16 18.52 -3.66
CA ASP A 26 -20.09 18.59 -2.52
C ASP A 26 -21.26 19.57 -2.77
N ARG A 27 -21.09 20.53 -3.70
CA ARG A 27 -22.15 21.47 -4.10
C ARG A 27 -23.31 20.82 -4.85
N LEU A 28 -23.14 19.61 -5.38
CA LEU A 28 -24.18 18.90 -6.12
C LEU A 28 -25.26 18.24 -5.25
N GLY A 29 -25.10 18.33 -3.92
CA GLY A 29 -26.08 17.84 -2.96
C GLY A 29 -26.01 16.33 -2.68
N GLY A 30 -26.86 15.87 -1.77
CA GLY A 30 -26.88 14.48 -1.32
C GLY A 30 -27.28 13.49 -2.41
N ASN A 31 -26.79 12.25 -2.28
CA ASN A 31 -27.01 11.12 -3.19
C ASN A 31 -26.37 11.25 -4.61
N THR A 32 -25.63 12.30 -4.93
CA THR A 32 -25.04 12.48 -6.25
C THR A 32 -24.06 11.37 -6.60
N GLU A 33 -23.25 10.91 -5.64
CA GLU A 33 -22.37 9.74 -5.83
C GLU A 33 -23.15 8.48 -6.16
N THR A 34 -24.28 8.27 -5.50
CA THR A 34 -25.17 7.12 -5.75
C THR A 34 -25.75 7.17 -7.14
N ILE A 35 -26.18 8.34 -7.61
CA ILE A 35 -26.70 8.58 -8.97
C ILE A 35 -25.60 8.31 -10.00
N LEU A 36 -24.42 8.89 -9.80
CA LEU A 36 -23.27 8.71 -10.68
C LEU A 36 -22.87 7.23 -10.82
N MET A 37 -22.75 6.51 -9.70
CA MET A 37 -22.41 5.09 -9.73
C MET A 37 -23.48 4.26 -10.42
N LYS A 38 -24.77 4.51 -10.15
CA LYS A 38 -25.88 3.83 -10.83
C LYS A 38 -25.82 4.00 -12.34
N ALA A 39 -25.67 5.24 -12.81
CA ALA A 39 -25.54 5.54 -14.23
C ALA A 39 -24.33 4.84 -14.86
N SER A 40 -23.18 4.84 -14.16
CA SER A 40 -21.96 4.15 -14.59
C SER A 40 -22.18 2.63 -14.72
N PHE A 41 -22.87 2.00 -13.75
CA PHE A 41 -23.16 0.58 -13.79
C PHE A 41 -24.11 0.21 -14.92
N ASP A 42 -25.07 1.07 -15.23
CA ASP A 42 -25.99 0.86 -16.37
C ASP A 42 -25.24 0.94 -17.72
N ILE A 43 -24.29 1.85 -17.84
CA ILE A 43 -23.39 1.92 -19.01
C ILE A 43 -22.54 0.65 -19.12
N ILE A 44 -21.96 0.20 -18.02
CA ILE A 44 -21.14 -1.02 -17.98
C ILE A 44 -21.97 -2.23 -18.40
N ARG A 45 -23.17 -2.42 -17.86
CA ARG A 45 -24.09 -3.53 -18.25
C ARG A 45 -24.41 -3.51 -19.73
N LYS A 46 -24.61 -2.32 -20.33
CA LYS A 46 -24.94 -2.17 -21.76
C LYS A 46 -23.75 -2.44 -22.66
N LYS A 47 -22.58 -1.86 -22.35
CA LYS A 47 -21.40 -1.87 -23.23
C LYS A 47 -20.43 -3.02 -22.97
N TYR A 48 -20.31 -3.50 -21.73
CA TYR A 48 -19.28 -4.43 -21.30
C TYR A 48 -19.88 -5.66 -20.62
N LYS A 49 -20.68 -6.42 -21.36
CA LYS A 49 -21.45 -7.58 -20.84
C LYS A 49 -20.58 -8.68 -20.20
N HIS A 50 -19.27 -8.73 -20.51
CA HIS A 50 -18.32 -9.65 -19.89
C HIS A 50 -17.97 -9.27 -18.46
N ILE A 51 -18.16 -8.00 -18.05
CA ILE A 51 -17.93 -7.56 -16.67
C ILE A 51 -19.10 -8.04 -15.81
N LYS A 52 -18.78 -8.83 -14.79
CA LYS A 52 -19.75 -9.49 -13.90
C LYS A 52 -19.78 -8.90 -12.50
N LEU A 53 -18.62 -8.38 -12.06
CA LEU A 53 -18.41 -7.94 -10.68
C LEU A 53 -17.64 -6.64 -10.61
N ILE A 54 -18.06 -5.75 -9.70
CA ILE A 54 -17.33 -4.55 -9.32
C ILE A 54 -16.78 -4.75 -7.92
N GLN A 55 -15.45 -4.59 -7.75
CA GLN A 55 -14.78 -4.55 -6.47
C GLN A 55 -14.49 -3.10 -6.10
N SER A 56 -14.56 -2.78 -4.82
CA SER A 56 -14.04 -1.52 -4.29
C SER A 56 -13.50 -1.70 -2.88
N PHE A 57 -12.70 -0.73 -2.47
CA PHE A 57 -12.10 -0.69 -1.14
C PHE A 57 -12.37 0.65 -0.46
N ALA A 58 -12.74 0.59 0.82
CA ALA A 58 -12.79 1.78 1.66
C ALA A 58 -11.50 1.86 2.50
N ASP A 59 -10.89 3.04 2.50
CA ASP A 59 -9.73 3.34 3.32
C ASP A 59 -10.19 3.65 4.75
N GLY A 60 -9.78 2.82 5.71
CA GLY A 60 -10.15 2.95 7.11
C GLY A 60 -9.73 4.26 7.77
N ARG A 61 -8.81 5.02 7.18
CA ARG A 61 -8.46 6.38 7.64
C ARG A 61 -9.63 7.36 7.45
N LEU A 62 -10.44 7.14 6.41
CA LEU A 62 -11.57 7.98 6.04
C LEU A 62 -12.91 7.45 6.58
N GLY A 63 -12.96 6.18 6.96
CA GLY A 63 -14.16 5.53 7.47
C GLY A 63 -14.34 4.12 6.93
N CYS A 64 -15.48 3.51 7.22
CA CYS A 64 -15.75 2.12 6.85
C CYS A 64 -16.42 1.95 5.47
N GLY A 65 -16.63 3.01 4.69
CA GLY A 65 -17.22 2.92 3.36
C GLY A 65 -18.75 2.94 3.33
N THR A 66 -19.39 3.84 4.07
CA THR A 66 -20.85 4.01 4.15
C THR A 66 -21.51 4.16 2.78
N ILE A 67 -20.82 4.81 1.83
CA ILE A 67 -21.30 4.97 0.45
C ILE A 67 -21.53 3.62 -0.26
N TYR A 68 -20.67 2.63 -0.03
CA TYR A 68 -20.83 1.30 -0.62
C TYR A 68 -22.06 0.59 -0.05
N LYS A 69 -22.35 0.77 1.25
CA LYS A 69 -23.58 0.28 1.86
C LYS A 69 -24.81 0.92 1.21
N ALA A 70 -24.80 2.23 1.01
CA ALA A 70 -25.89 2.98 0.36
C ALA A 70 -26.15 2.49 -1.09
N MET A 71 -25.12 2.01 -1.78
CA MET A 71 -25.19 1.44 -3.12
C MET A 71 -25.44 -0.08 -3.17
N ASN A 72 -25.76 -0.70 -2.05
CA ASN A 72 -26.00 -2.15 -1.94
C ASN A 72 -24.77 -3.01 -2.30
N PHE A 73 -23.56 -2.49 -2.22
CA PHE A 73 -22.37 -3.33 -2.20
C PHE A 73 -22.41 -4.21 -0.97
N LYS A 74 -22.00 -5.46 -1.11
CA LYS A 74 -21.86 -6.38 0.00
C LYS A 74 -20.46 -6.31 0.57
N TYR A 75 -20.34 -6.48 1.88
CA TYR A 75 -19.09 -6.42 2.60
C TYR A 75 -18.46 -7.81 2.75
N TYR A 76 -17.16 -7.92 2.47
CA TYR A 76 -16.42 -9.19 2.47
C TYR A 76 -15.15 -9.14 3.35
N GLY A 77 -15.19 -8.36 4.42
CA GLY A 77 -14.10 -8.27 5.36
C GLY A 77 -13.09 -7.18 5.02
N TYR A 78 -11.97 -7.19 5.71
CA TYR A 78 -10.91 -6.20 5.53
C TYR A 78 -9.53 -6.86 5.49
N SER A 79 -8.56 -6.15 4.97
CA SER A 79 -7.13 -6.40 5.16
C SER A 79 -6.51 -5.27 5.98
N GLU A 80 -5.47 -5.59 6.73
CA GLU A 80 -4.69 -4.58 7.46
C GLU A 80 -3.44 -4.21 6.66
N THR A 81 -3.17 -2.93 6.60
CA THR A 81 -2.00 -2.38 5.95
C THR A 81 -1.26 -1.47 6.91
N LEU A 82 0.06 -1.63 6.97
CA LEU A 82 0.92 -0.82 7.81
C LEU A 82 1.25 0.51 7.13
N PHE A 83 1.06 1.59 7.87
CA PHE A 83 1.43 2.96 7.54
C PHE A 83 2.33 3.54 8.63
N PHE A 84 2.97 4.64 8.30
CA PHE A 84 3.76 5.45 9.23
C PHE A 84 3.30 6.90 9.13
N GLU A 85 3.11 7.54 10.27
CA GLU A 85 2.80 8.95 10.37
C GLU A 85 4.04 9.72 10.82
N ASN A 86 4.38 10.79 10.11
CA ASN A 86 5.42 11.70 10.55
C ASN A 86 4.89 12.54 11.72
N THR A 87 5.54 12.43 12.87
CA THR A 87 5.12 13.11 14.11
C THR A 87 5.30 14.63 14.09
N ILE A 88 6.01 15.17 13.07
CA ILE A 88 6.27 16.59 12.90
C ILE A 88 5.32 17.19 11.85
N THR A 89 5.14 16.51 10.70
CA THR A 89 4.37 17.05 9.58
C THR A 89 2.97 16.46 9.45
N ASN A 90 2.65 15.42 10.22
CA ASN A 90 1.42 14.60 10.14
C ASN A 90 1.21 13.93 8.77
N GLU A 91 2.24 13.92 7.91
CA GLU A 91 2.17 13.18 6.65
C GLU A 91 2.17 11.68 6.90
N THR A 92 1.39 10.94 6.11
CA THR A 92 1.31 9.49 6.24
C THR A 92 1.95 8.78 5.06
N PHE A 93 2.73 7.75 5.35
CA PHE A 93 3.47 6.95 4.38
C PHE A 93 3.06 5.49 4.46
N HIS A 94 2.79 4.89 3.31
CA HIS A 94 2.62 3.44 3.22
C HIS A 94 3.96 2.74 3.45
N LYS A 95 3.96 1.55 4.08
CA LYS A 95 5.20 0.81 4.36
C LYS A 95 6.02 0.43 3.11
N VAL A 96 5.37 0.23 1.96
CA VAL A 96 6.03 -0.22 0.72
C VAL A 96 7.20 0.68 0.29
N PRO A 97 7.13 2.01 0.28
CA PRO A 97 8.30 2.84 -0.02
C PRO A 97 9.48 2.63 0.94
N MET A 98 9.22 2.30 2.20
CA MET A 98 10.26 2.03 3.21
C MET A 98 11.00 0.71 2.94
N GLU A 99 10.36 -0.26 2.32
CA GLU A 99 10.88 -1.60 2.05
C GLU A 99 11.34 -1.80 0.60
N ASN A 100 10.91 -0.94 -0.33
CA ASN A 100 11.08 -1.15 -1.76
C ASN A 100 12.42 -0.62 -2.27
N THR A 101 13.34 -1.54 -2.51
CA THR A 101 14.66 -1.24 -3.08
C THR A 101 14.62 -0.63 -4.48
N SER A 102 13.55 -0.86 -5.26
CA SER A 102 13.38 -0.21 -6.57
C SER A 102 12.98 1.27 -6.47
N ARG A 103 12.71 1.76 -5.26
CA ARG A 103 12.43 3.17 -4.96
C ARG A 103 13.36 3.67 -3.84
N PRO A 104 14.68 3.73 -4.09
CA PRO A 104 15.70 3.91 -3.06
C PRO A 104 15.53 5.21 -2.27
N LYS A 105 15.08 6.29 -2.89
CA LYS A 105 14.79 7.56 -2.21
C LYS A 105 13.81 7.39 -1.04
N GLY A 106 12.71 6.66 -1.26
CA GLY A 106 11.72 6.37 -0.23
C GLY A 106 12.29 5.49 0.87
N LEU A 107 13.02 4.43 0.50
CA LEU A 107 13.67 3.53 1.43
C LEU A 107 14.67 4.29 2.32
N ILE A 108 15.56 5.10 1.76
CA ILE A 108 16.56 5.86 2.52
C ILE A 108 15.87 6.84 3.49
N LYS A 109 15.01 7.71 2.97
CA LYS A 109 14.41 8.79 3.77
C LYS A 109 13.49 8.29 4.87
N LEU A 110 12.64 7.30 4.59
CA LEU A 110 11.71 6.79 5.61
C LEU A 110 12.43 6.00 6.70
N ASN A 111 13.46 5.20 6.36
CA ASN A 111 14.27 4.53 7.38
C ASN A 111 15.09 5.51 8.21
N TYR A 112 15.62 6.57 7.60
CA TYR A 112 16.30 7.65 8.33
C TYR A 112 15.36 8.34 9.33
N MET A 113 14.15 8.72 8.88
CA MET A 113 13.15 9.35 9.75
C MET A 113 12.69 8.41 10.86
N TYR A 114 12.50 7.12 10.56
CA TYR A 114 12.11 6.13 11.55
C TYR A 114 13.20 5.94 12.63
N MET A 115 14.47 5.81 12.24
CA MET A 115 15.60 5.71 13.17
C MET A 115 15.74 6.96 14.07
N LYS A 116 15.28 8.12 13.59
CA LYS A 116 15.20 9.38 14.37
C LYS A 116 13.94 9.51 15.22
N ASN A 117 13.14 8.46 15.38
CA ASN A 117 11.86 8.48 16.08
C ASN A 117 10.87 9.55 15.57
N GLN A 118 10.97 9.88 14.27
CA GLN A 118 10.06 10.84 13.61
C GLN A 118 8.86 10.17 12.94
N LEU A 119 8.79 8.84 12.93
CA LEU A 119 7.70 8.09 12.35
C LEU A 119 7.04 7.20 13.38
N LYS A 120 5.71 7.30 13.48
CA LYS A 120 4.87 6.47 14.33
C LYS A 120 4.11 5.45 13.48
N PRO A 121 4.28 4.13 13.72
CA PRO A 121 3.59 3.10 12.95
C PRO A 121 2.12 2.97 13.37
N PHE A 122 1.25 2.73 12.39
CA PHE A 122 -0.15 2.41 12.62
C PHE A 122 -0.70 1.48 11.53
N LYS A 123 -1.70 0.69 11.88
CA LYS A 123 -2.45 -0.17 10.96
C LYS A 123 -3.67 0.55 10.45
N VAL A 124 -3.99 0.31 9.20
CA VAL A 124 -5.21 0.79 8.55
C VAL A 124 -5.99 -0.41 8.04
N LYS A 125 -7.25 -0.51 8.39
CA LYS A 125 -8.17 -1.47 7.79
C LYS A 125 -8.58 -0.98 6.41
N THR A 126 -8.42 -1.84 5.42
CA THR A 126 -8.91 -1.62 4.06
C THR A 126 -10.10 -2.54 3.86
N TYR A 127 -11.30 -1.99 3.92
CA TYR A 127 -12.57 -2.73 3.85
C TYR A 127 -12.88 -3.09 2.41
N ARG A 128 -13.19 -4.37 2.14
CA ARG A 128 -13.52 -4.88 0.80
C ARG A 128 -15.02 -4.92 0.57
N TYR A 129 -15.44 -4.36 -0.55
CA TYR A 129 -16.81 -4.33 -1.00
C TYR A 129 -16.93 -4.91 -2.41
N LEU A 130 -17.95 -5.73 -2.64
CA LEU A 130 -18.26 -6.34 -3.93
C LEU A 130 -19.69 -6.02 -4.32
N TYR A 131 -19.90 -5.75 -5.61
CA TYR A 131 -21.19 -5.50 -6.22
C TYR A 131 -21.36 -6.37 -7.48
N PRO A 132 -22.18 -7.44 -7.45
CA PRO A 132 -22.50 -8.21 -8.63
C PRO A 132 -23.38 -7.39 -9.56
N LEU A 133 -22.97 -7.24 -10.84
CA LEU A 133 -23.72 -6.48 -11.82
C LEU A 133 -25.01 -7.18 -12.27
N TYR A 134 -25.10 -8.49 -12.10
CA TYR A 134 -26.25 -9.31 -12.47
C TYR A 134 -26.68 -10.18 -11.30
N LYS A 135 -28.00 -10.42 -11.16
CA LYS A 135 -28.59 -11.17 -10.04
C LYS A 135 -28.16 -12.63 -9.96
N ASN A 136 -27.80 -13.24 -11.08
CA ASN A 136 -27.38 -14.64 -11.18
C ASN A 136 -25.90 -14.86 -10.83
N ILE A 137 -25.15 -13.82 -10.54
CA ILE A 137 -23.73 -13.94 -10.18
C ILE A 137 -23.62 -14.40 -8.72
N LYS A 138 -23.07 -15.59 -8.52
CA LYS A 138 -22.76 -16.14 -7.22
C LYS A 138 -21.34 -15.72 -6.81
N ILE A 139 -21.18 -15.18 -5.60
CA ILE A 139 -19.91 -14.91 -4.97
C ILE A 139 -19.61 -16.05 -4.00
N GLU A 140 -18.44 -16.68 -4.11
CA GLU A 140 -18.01 -17.82 -3.28
C GLU A 140 -17.42 -17.38 -1.92
N LEU A 141 -17.07 -16.10 -1.78
CA LEU A 141 -16.64 -15.56 -0.50
C LEU A 141 -17.82 -15.42 0.46
N GLU A 142 -17.53 -15.59 1.73
CA GLU A 142 -18.50 -15.34 2.80
C GLU A 142 -18.81 -13.85 2.94
N GLU A 143 -20.08 -13.48 2.77
CA GLU A 143 -20.57 -12.13 3.06
C GLU A 143 -20.54 -11.89 4.56
N LYS A 144 -20.06 -10.73 4.99
CA LYS A 144 -19.98 -10.33 6.39
C LYS A 144 -20.97 -9.19 6.69
N PRO A 145 -21.42 -9.06 7.95
CA PRO A 145 -22.22 -7.91 8.35
C PRO A 145 -21.40 -6.62 8.15
N TYR A 146 -22.08 -5.56 7.72
CA TYR A 146 -21.42 -4.28 7.53
C TYR A 146 -20.74 -3.82 8.82
N PRO A 147 -19.51 -3.27 8.72
CA PRO A 147 -18.82 -2.79 9.89
C PRO A 147 -19.56 -1.60 10.52
N SER A 148 -19.45 -1.46 11.83
CA SER A 148 -19.87 -0.25 12.53
C SER A 148 -19.09 0.95 12.02
N TYR A 149 -19.74 2.13 12.03
CA TYR A 149 -19.07 3.36 11.60
C TYR A 149 -17.98 3.75 12.60
N ASN A 150 -16.75 3.48 12.25
CA ASN A 150 -15.57 3.91 12.98
C ASN A 150 -14.38 4.06 12.01
N LYS A 151 -13.37 4.79 12.42
CA LYS A 151 -12.10 4.81 11.69
C LYS A 151 -11.39 3.48 11.94
N GLY A 152 -11.01 2.81 10.87
CA GLY A 152 -10.24 1.55 10.91
C GLY A 152 -8.75 1.81 11.04
N LEU A 153 -8.34 2.56 12.08
CA LEU A 153 -6.97 2.99 12.32
C LEU A 153 -6.58 2.60 13.74
N GLU A 154 -5.40 1.99 13.90
CA GLU A 154 -4.84 1.55 15.18
C GLU A 154 -3.34 1.81 15.23
N TYR A 155 -2.85 2.59 16.20
CA TYR A 155 -1.43 2.80 16.43
C TYR A 155 -0.78 1.58 17.07
N ILE A 156 0.48 1.31 16.70
CA ILE A 156 1.25 0.18 17.17
C ILE A 156 2.32 0.70 18.14
N GLU A 157 2.21 0.36 19.41
CA GLU A 157 3.17 0.82 20.42
C GLU A 157 4.51 0.06 20.33
N ASN A 158 4.50 -1.25 20.09
CA ASN A 158 5.67 -2.12 20.09
C ASN A 158 6.00 -2.65 18.68
N TYR A 159 6.16 -1.75 17.72
CA TYR A 159 6.55 -2.15 16.36
C TYR A 159 8.02 -2.53 16.29
N LYS A 160 8.30 -3.78 15.91
CA LYS A 160 9.66 -4.24 15.63
C LYS A 160 10.03 -3.93 14.18
N HIS A 161 10.90 -2.95 14.00
CA HIS A 161 11.44 -2.61 12.69
C HIS A 161 12.41 -3.69 12.21
N ASN A 162 12.44 -3.91 10.90
CA ASN A 162 13.42 -4.82 10.31
C ASN A 162 14.76 -4.11 10.13
N GLU A 163 15.73 -4.41 10.98
CA GLU A 163 17.07 -3.80 10.99
C GLU A 163 17.80 -3.93 9.65
N LYS A 164 17.53 -5.01 8.87
CA LYS A 164 18.08 -5.15 7.52
C LYS A 164 17.71 -3.99 6.58
N LEU A 165 16.63 -3.27 6.85
CA LEU A 165 16.26 -2.09 6.08
C LEU A 165 17.18 -0.90 6.36
N TYR A 166 17.70 -0.76 7.57
CA TYR A 166 18.70 0.25 7.90
C TYR A 166 20.02 0.00 7.17
N HIS A 167 20.47 -1.27 7.12
CA HIS A 167 21.67 -1.63 6.38
C HIS A 167 21.52 -1.34 4.88
N ARG A 168 20.36 -1.67 4.30
CA ARG A 168 20.07 -1.33 2.90
C ARG A 168 20.03 0.18 2.68
N ALA A 169 19.42 0.93 3.58
CA ALA A 169 19.34 2.38 3.51
C ALA A 169 20.73 3.02 3.62
N PHE A 170 21.59 2.51 4.50
CA PHE A 170 22.97 2.94 4.65
C PHE A 170 23.75 2.82 3.32
N VAL A 171 23.81 1.62 2.74
CA VAL A 171 24.55 1.38 1.49
C VAL A 171 24.01 2.21 0.34
N LEU A 172 22.68 2.26 0.20
CA LEU A 172 22.04 3.05 -0.85
C LEU A 172 22.24 4.54 -0.69
N SER A 173 22.30 5.05 0.56
CA SER A 173 22.58 6.46 0.81
C SER A 173 23.98 6.84 0.36
N TYR A 174 24.99 5.99 0.59
CA TYR A 174 26.34 6.18 0.08
C TYR A 174 26.38 6.20 -1.45
N ILE A 175 25.86 5.13 -2.07
CA ILE A 175 25.90 4.97 -3.54
C ILE A 175 25.22 6.12 -4.27
N LEU A 176 24.13 6.64 -3.72
CA LEU A 176 23.28 7.66 -4.35
C LEU A 176 23.57 9.09 -3.88
N GLY A 177 24.60 9.30 -3.04
CA GLY A 177 25.02 10.63 -2.59
C GLY A 177 24.08 11.30 -1.59
N TYR A 178 23.38 10.51 -0.75
CA TYR A 178 22.56 11.04 0.36
C TYR A 178 23.45 11.19 1.61
N GLU A 179 24.39 12.15 1.58
CA GLU A 179 25.45 12.32 2.58
C GLU A 179 24.93 12.44 4.01
N LYS A 180 23.89 13.24 4.22
CA LYS A 180 23.28 13.45 5.54
C LYS A 180 22.74 12.17 6.14
N GLU A 181 21.99 11.40 5.36
CA GLU A 181 21.40 10.13 5.78
C GLU A 181 22.50 9.07 5.98
N TYR A 182 23.50 9.03 5.08
CA TYR A 182 24.65 8.14 5.16
C TYR A 182 25.42 8.33 6.48
N GLU A 183 25.84 9.56 6.79
CA GLU A 183 26.60 9.84 8.02
C GLU A 183 25.80 9.53 9.28
N TYR A 184 24.47 9.71 9.24
CA TYR A 184 23.62 9.34 10.36
C TYR A 184 23.56 7.82 10.54
N PHE A 185 23.30 7.06 9.47
CA PHE A 185 23.28 5.60 9.53
C PHE A 185 24.62 5.04 9.99
N LYS A 186 25.75 5.55 9.46
CA LYS A 186 27.11 5.13 9.82
C LYS A 186 27.38 5.19 11.33
N LYS A 187 26.81 6.18 12.00
CA LYS A 187 26.98 6.38 13.45
C LYS A 187 26.04 5.50 14.30
N ASN A 188 24.94 5.04 13.74
CA ASN A 188 23.84 4.44 14.54
C ASN A 188 23.53 2.99 14.20
N ILE A 189 24.21 2.37 13.22
CA ILE A 189 24.04 0.95 12.88
C ILE A 189 25.32 0.16 13.18
N ASN A 190 25.13 -1.14 13.47
CA ASN A 190 26.26 -2.06 13.56
C ASN A 190 26.72 -2.47 12.15
N LEU A 191 27.91 -2.02 11.76
CA LEU A 191 28.45 -2.28 10.41
C LEU A 191 28.88 -3.74 10.21
N GLN A 192 29.09 -4.52 11.28
CA GLN A 192 29.50 -5.93 11.19
C GLN A 192 28.40 -6.82 10.60
N ASP A 193 27.14 -6.43 10.72
CA ASP A 193 25.99 -7.20 10.27
C ASP A 193 25.55 -6.91 8.81
N ILE A 194 26.25 -5.99 8.13
CA ILE A 194 25.81 -5.52 6.79
C ILE A 194 25.92 -6.61 5.73
N GLN A 195 26.96 -7.44 5.77
CA GLN A 195 27.24 -8.47 4.75
C GLN A 195 26.09 -9.47 4.57
N SER A 196 25.37 -9.79 5.65
CA SER A 196 24.26 -10.76 5.60
C SER A 196 22.97 -10.22 4.96
N THR A 197 22.90 -8.91 4.69
CA THR A 197 21.64 -8.24 4.35
C THR A 197 21.52 -7.77 2.91
N LEU A 198 22.64 -7.77 2.18
CA LEU A 198 22.74 -7.23 0.84
C LEU A 198 23.03 -8.33 -0.19
N ASN A 199 22.15 -8.40 -1.19
CA ASN A 199 22.32 -9.28 -2.34
C ASN A 199 22.84 -8.45 -3.51
N GLU A 200 23.94 -8.86 -4.12
CA GLU A 200 24.58 -8.23 -5.27
C GLU A 200 23.59 -7.84 -6.37
N LYS A 201 22.72 -8.80 -6.78
CA LYS A 201 21.70 -8.54 -7.80
C LYS A 201 20.77 -7.38 -7.45
N THR A 202 20.47 -7.20 -6.16
CA THR A 202 19.62 -6.11 -5.69
C THR A 202 20.35 -4.77 -5.81
N ILE A 203 21.61 -4.72 -5.44
CA ILE A 203 22.43 -3.51 -5.50
C ILE A 203 22.68 -3.10 -6.96
N LEU A 204 23.13 -4.03 -7.79
CA LEU A 204 23.36 -3.80 -9.22
C LEU A 204 22.09 -3.35 -9.97
N LYS A 205 20.94 -3.93 -9.63
CA LYS A 205 19.66 -3.52 -10.20
C LYS A 205 19.27 -2.09 -9.83
N ILE A 206 19.66 -1.62 -8.64
CA ILE A 206 19.34 -0.27 -8.17
C ILE A 206 20.29 0.75 -8.76
N ALA A 207 21.56 0.44 -8.74
CA ALA A 207 22.58 1.43 -9.02
C ALA A 207 22.80 1.66 -10.51
N LYS A 208 22.52 0.69 -11.40
CA LYS A 208 22.70 0.78 -12.87
C LYS A 208 23.99 1.51 -13.33
N GLN A 209 24.98 1.68 -12.45
CA GLN A 209 26.19 2.47 -12.62
C GLN A 209 27.42 1.58 -12.53
N LYS A 210 28.44 1.85 -13.38
CA LYS A 210 29.70 1.09 -13.43
C LYS A 210 30.54 1.20 -12.15
N ASP A 211 30.40 2.28 -11.40
CA ASP A 211 31.19 2.61 -10.21
C ASP A 211 30.64 2.03 -8.89
N VAL A 212 29.58 1.24 -8.94
CA VAL A 212 28.93 0.67 -7.73
C VAL A 212 29.85 -0.32 -7.02
N ILE A 213 30.54 -1.15 -7.78
CA ILE A 213 31.46 -2.16 -7.21
C ILE A 213 32.61 -1.47 -6.49
N GLU A 214 33.19 -0.41 -7.07
CA GLU A 214 34.25 0.39 -6.44
C GLU A 214 33.77 1.01 -5.13
N LYS A 215 32.60 1.64 -5.14
CA LYS A 215 31.98 2.22 -3.93
C LYS A 215 31.66 1.19 -2.84
N LEU A 216 31.26 -0.02 -3.23
CA LEU A 216 31.04 -1.11 -2.27
C LEU A 216 32.34 -1.62 -1.65
N ASN A 217 33.42 -1.69 -2.44
CA ASN A 217 34.76 -2.03 -1.95
C ASN A 217 35.30 -0.96 -0.99
N GLU A 218 35.05 0.32 -1.26
CA GLU A 218 35.42 1.42 -0.37
C GLU A 218 34.73 1.32 0.99
N LEU A 219 33.49 0.86 1.02
CA LEU A 219 32.75 0.60 2.26
C LEU A 219 33.23 -0.67 2.99
N LYS A 220 34.20 -1.41 2.44
CA LYS A 220 34.64 -2.74 2.93
C LYS A 220 33.46 -3.73 3.05
N ILE A 221 32.47 -3.58 2.22
CA ILE A 221 31.35 -4.50 2.10
C ILE A 221 31.72 -5.46 0.97
N PHE A 222 32.30 -6.59 1.32
CA PHE A 222 32.60 -7.64 0.37
C PHE A 222 31.28 -8.31 -0.07
N LEU A 223 31.11 -8.40 -1.36
CA LEU A 223 30.03 -9.15 -2.00
C LEU A 223 30.31 -10.65 -1.96
#